data_206af2f15e60e9a811277dfc06d869fe
#
_entry.id   206af2f15e60e9a811277dfc06d869fe
#
_cell.length_a   1.000
_cell.length_b   1.000
_cell.length_c   1.000
_cell.angle_alpha   90.00
_cell.angle_beta   90.00
_cell.angle_gamma   90.00
#
_symmetry.space_group_name_H-M   'P 1'
#
loop_
_entity.id
_entity.type
_entity.pdbx_description
1 polymer ?
#
loop_
_entity_poly.entity_id
_entity_poly.type
_entity_poly.pdbx_seq_one_letter_code
_entity_poly.pdbx_strand_id
1 'polypeptide(L)'
;MDILGQVLARATADPGVRGVILTGSRARGTETIRSDYDVTIVVAEQAQPSRHSTRTGELDEVVCTVAALADTSVHWPRYGYRGAKVLLDRLDGGIAELVRRQATFSAEEAARHARAGLDAYVNQLYRCVKSRRDGFADAALLDEAESLPWLLETVFALHGRIRPYNKYLRWELETFPLPDRWNTALMPDRLRMAALSLFPAVETLARHHGHADVLEGWGSDIGLIHAYAGAICHTPGGHWSP
;
A
#
# COMPACT_ATOMS: atom_id res chain seq x y z
N MET A 1 22.00 22.96 14.66
CA MET A 1 21.62 22.33 13.40
C MET A 1 20.71 21.16 13.79
N ASP A 2 19.56 21.03 13.18
CA ASP A 2 18.67 19.91 13.43
C ASP A 2 19.22 18.59 12.85
N ILE A 3 18.61 17.48 13.19
CA ILE A 3 19.06 16.14 12.78
C ILE A 3 19.15 16.02 11.26
N LEU A 4 18.14 16.50 10.54
CA LEU A 4 18.13 16.46 9.08
C LEU A 4 19.24 17.29 8.47
N GLY A 5 19.50 18.49 9.03
CA GLY A 5 20.61 19.34 8.63
C GLY A 5 21.97 18.70 8.84
N GLN A 6 22.15 17.94 9.92
CA GLN A 6 23.39 17.17 10.17
C GLN A 6 23.58 16.05 9.15
N VAL A 7 22.51 15.30 8.84
CA VAL A 7 22.52 14.24 7.80
C VAL A 7 22.89 14.83 6.44
N LEU A 8 22.25 15.94 6.06
CA LEU A 8 22.52 16.61 4.78
C LEU A 8 23.95 17.15 4.69
N ALA A 9 24.45 17.78 5.74
CA ALA A 9 25.82 18.29 5.75
C ALA A 9 26.85 17.16 5.56
N ARG A 10 26.68 16.05 6.31
CA ARG A 10 27.54 14.87 6.18
C ARG A 10 27.43 14.24 4.78
N ALA A 11 26.23 14.08 4.26
CA ALA A 11 26.00 13.51 2.93
C ALA A 11 26.55 14.39 1.81
N THR A 12 26.45 15.72 1.96
CA THR A 12 27.00 16.68 0.99
C THR A 12 28.53 16.68 0.97
N ALA A 13 29.16 16.52 2.12
CA ALA A 13 30.63 16.46 2.23
C ALA A 13 31.22 15.16 1.64
N ASP A 14 30.41 14.12 1.50
CA ASP A 14 30.85 12.81 1.01
C ASP A 14 30.63 12.66 -0.50
N PRO A 15 31.70 12.57 -1.31
CA PRO A 15 31.60 12.42 -2.77
C PRO A 15 31.03 11.06 -3.21
N GLY A 16 31.01 10.05 -2.34
CA GLY A 16 30.43 8.73 -2.62
C GLY A 16 28.90 8.71 -2.49
N VAL A 17 28.28 9.74 -1.87
CA VAL A 17 26.83 9.88 -1.82
C VAL A 17 26.32 10.40 -3.15
N ARG A 18 25.31 9.75 -3.71
CA ARG A 18 24.64 10.12 -4.96
C ARG A 18 23.30 10.80 -4.71
N GLY A 19 22.64 10.49 -3.60
CA GLY A 19 21.37 11.10 -3.26
C GLY A 19 21.01 11.01 -1.78
N VAL A 20 20.09 11.85 -1.36
CA VAL A 20 19.44 11.80 -0.04
C VAL A 20 17.95 11.93 -0.25
N ILE A 21 17.19 11.00 0.30
CA ILE A 21 15.74 10.93 0.17
C ILE A 21 15.14 10.94 1.57
N LEU A 22 14.25 11.91 1.84
CA LEU A 22 13.41 11.91 3.02
C LEU A 22 12.11 11.17 2.70
N THR A 23 11.74 10.21 3.54
CA THR A 23 10.51 9.44 3.43
C THR A 23 9.64 9.61 4.69
N GLY A 24 8.72 8.70 4.95
CA GLY A 24 7.95 8.66 6.18
C GLY A 24 6.98 9.83 6.38
N SER A 25 6.64 10.09 7.63
CA SER A 25 5.64 11.09 8.00
C SER A 25 6.12 12.52 7.75
N ARG A 26 7.41 12.81 7.99
CA ARG A 26 7.98 14.15 7.78
C ARG A 26 8.05 14.54 6.30
N ALA A 27 8.22 13.58 5.40
CA ALA A 27 8.15 13.87 3.97
C ALA A 27 6.73 14.26 3.54
N ARG A 28 5.72 13.64 4.15
CA ARG A 28 4.30 13.79 3.83
C ARG A 28 3.60 14.94 4.56
N GLY A 29 4.26 15.57 5.54
CA GLY A 29 3.63 16.60 6.39
C GLY A 29 2.59 16.03 7.36
N THR A 30 2.76 14.78 7.77
CA THR A 30 1.88 14.08 8.72
C THR A 30 2.60 13.68 10.00
N GLU A 31 3.74 14.33 10.25
CA GLU A 31 4.55 14.08 11.44
C GLU A 31 3.87 14.51 12.72
N THR A 32 4.22 13.84 13.79
CA THR A 32 3.89 14.20 15.17
C THR A 32 5.16 14.53 15.94
N ILE A 33 5.04 14.99 17.18
CA ILE A 33 6.18 15.23 18.07
C ILE A 33 7.03 13.97 18.32
N ARG A 34 6.47 12.78 18.05
CA ARG A 34 7.14 11.49 18.22
C ARG A 34 7.70 10.91 16.92
N SER A 35 7.56 11.63 15.81
CA SER A 35 8.02 11.15 14.52
C SER A 35 9.53 11.30 14.38
N ASP A 36 10.20 10.22 14.03
CA ASP A 36 11.58 10.18 13.60
C ASP A 36 11.77 10.75 12.18
N TYR A 37 13.02 10.85 11.77
CA TYR A 37 13.39 11.12 10.38
C TYR A 37 13.69 9.80 9.68
N ASP A 38 12.91 9.47 8.67
CA ASP A 38 13.16 8.34 7.78
C ASP A 38 13.98 8.84 6.58
N VAL A 39 15.27 8.53 6.53
CA VAL A 39 16.18 9.01 5.50
C VAL A 39 16.85 7.86 4.77
N THR A 40 16.85 7.91 3.44
CA THR A 40 17.62 6.99 2.60
C THR A 40 18.83 7.73 2.01
N ILE A 41 20.02 7.23 2.30
CA ILE A 41 21.29 7.68 1.70
C ILE A 41 21.60 6.76 0.52
N VAL A 42 21.61 7.31 -0.68
CA VAL A 42 21.93 6.57 -1.90
C VAL A 42 23.40 6.76 -2.22
N VAL A 43 24.13 5.66 -2.36
CA VAL A 43 25.57 5.64 -2.62
C VAL A 43 25.90 5.00 -3.96
N ALA A 44 27.10 5.29 -4.49
CA ALA A 44 27.62 4.56 -5.64
C ALA A 44 27.81 3.07 -5.33
N GLU A 45 27.74 2.20 -6.35
CA GLU A 45 27.81 0.73 -6.21
C GLU A 45 29.06 0.21 -5.48
N GLN A 46 30.14 0.98 -5.49
CA GLN A 46 31.40 0.65 -4.79
C GLN A 46 31.52 1.32 -3.41
N ALA A 47 30.41 1.55 -2.74
CA ALA A 47 30.39 2.17 -1.42
C ALA A 47 31.19 1.33 -0.39
N GLN A 48 32.04 2.02 0.37
CA GLN A 48 32.86 1.38 1.39
C GLN A 48 32.04 0.63 2.44
N PRO A 49 32.55 -0.49 2.99
CA PRO A 49 31.88 -1.29 4.02
C PRO A 49 31.54 -0.52 5.32
N SER A 50 32.06 0.69 5.49
CA SER A 50 31.89 1.53 6.67
C SER A 50 30.55 2.25 6.76
N ARG A 51 29.69 2.18 5.73
CA ARG A 51 28.39 2.82 5.74
C ARG A 51 27.33 1.81 6.12
N HIS A 52 26.88 1.89 7.34
CA HIS A 52 25.81 1.05 7.87
C HIS A 52 24.54 1.87 8.06
N SER A 53 23.39 1.23 7.83
CA SER A 53 22.11 1.77 8.24
C SER A 53 22.11 1.97 9.77
N THR A 54 21.56 3.09 10.22
CA THR A 54 21.52 3.46 11.64
C THR A 54 20.10 3.71 12.05
N ARG A 55 19.70 3.16 13.20
CA ARG A 55 18.37 3.39 13.76
C ARG A 55 18.49 3.89 15.20
N THR A 56 17.88 5.05 15.45
CA THR A 56 17.74 5.65 16.79
C THR A 56 16.27 6.00 17.04
N GLY A 57 15.94 6.59 18.19
CA GLY A 57 14.58 7.08 18.44
C GLY A 57 14.17 8.29 17.60
N GLU A 58 15.13 8.96 16.95
CA GLU A 58 14.90 10.20 16.21
C GLU A 58 15.27 10.12 14.73
N LEU A 59 16.05 9.09 14.33
CA LEU A 59 16.55 8.90 12.96
C LEU A 59 16.56 7.42 12.60
N ASP A 60 15.90 7.08 11.50
CA ASP A 60 16.05 5.82 10.78
C ASP A 60 16.75 6.10 9.44
N GLU A 61 18.07 5.85 9.41
CA GLU A 61 18.91 6.07 8.24
C GLU A 61 19.22 4.76 7.55
N VAL A 62 18.71 4.60 6.36
CA VAL A 62 18.97 3.43 5.50
C VAL A 62 19.98 3.82 4.42
N VAL A 63 21.03 3.01 4.25
CA VAL A 63 22.01 3.19 3.17
C VAL A 63 21.76 2.14 2.09
N CYS A 64 21.59 2.58 0.84
CA CYS A 64 21.43 1.68 -0.30
C CYS A 64 22.25 2.16 -1.50
N THR A 65 22.52 1.25 -2.43
CA THR A 65 23.16 1.60 -3.71
C THR A 65 22.14 2.14 -4.71
N VAL A 66 22.61 2.81 -5.76
CA VAL A 66 21.77 3.22 -6.90
C VAL A 66 21.06 2.01 -7.52
N ALA A 67 21.77 0.87 -7.66
CA ALA A 67 21.19 -0.37 -8.18
C ALA A 67 20.07 -0.93 -7.28
N ALA A 68 20.28 -0.91 -5.96
CA ALA A 68 19.25 -1.34 -5.01
C ALA A 68 18.02 -0.41 -5.04
N LEU A 69 18.22 0.91 -5.19
CA LEU A 69 17.11 1.85 -5.36
C LEU A 69 16.39 1.65 -6.70
N ALA A 70 17.08 1.18 -7.73
CA ALA A 70 16.49 0.90 -9.05
C ALA A 70 15.69 -0.41 -9.09
N ASP A 71 15.95 -1.33 -8.17
CA ASP A 71 15.26 -2.62 -8.09
C ASP A 71 13.84 -2.47 -7.53
N THR A 72 12.83 -2.75 -8.35
CA THR A 72 11.41 -2.72 -7.99
C THR A 72 10.84 -4.11 -7.70
N SER A 73 11.65 -5.15 -7.65
CA SER A 73 11.21 -6.54 -7.44
C SER A 73 10.65 -6.79 -6.03
N VAL A 74 11.15 -6.06 -5.03
CA VAL A 74 10.67 -6.14 -3.65
C VAL A 74 9.54 -5.12 -3.44
N HIS A 75 8.32 -5.60 -3.36
CA HIS A 75 7.12 -4.76 -3.31
C HIS A 75 6.97 -3.96 -2.01
N TRP A 76 7.23 -4.60 -0.85
CA TRP A 76 6.92 -4.05 0.47
C TRP A 76 7.46 -2.63 0.75
N PRO A 77 8.73 -2.26 0.46
CA PRO A 77 9.23 -0.94 0.81
C PRO A 77 8.80 0.16 -0.15
N ARG A 78 8.25 -0.18 -1.32
CA ARG A 78 8.00 0.76 -2.42
C ARG A 78 7.04 1.89 -2.05
N TYR A 79 6.00 1.59 -1.26
CA TYR A 79 5.09 2.65 -0.80
C TYR A 79 5.81 3.71 0.07
N GLY A 80 6.90 3.37 0.72
CA GLY A 80 7.74 4.32 1.45
C GLY A 80 8.14 5.54 0.60
N TYR A 81 8.37 5.34 -0.69
CA TYR A 81 8.75 6.38 -1.64
C TYR A 81 7.58 7.24 -2.14
N ARG A 82 6.34 6.85 -1.90
CA ARG A 82 5.16 7.66 -2.22
C ARG A 82 5.12 8.90 -1.33
N GLY A 83 5.19 10.08 -1.92
CA GLY A 83 5.32 11.36 -1.21
C GLY A 83 6.70 11.64 -0.61
N ALA A 84 7.73 10.88 -1.00
CA ALA A 84 9.11 11.15 -0.61
C ALA A 84 9.63 12.45 -1.21
N LYS A 85 10.61 13.06 -0.54
CA LYS A 85 11.30 14.28 -0.98
C LYS A 85 12.77 13.97 -1.25
N VAL A 86 13.22 14.22 -2.47
CA VAL A 86 14.63 14.14 -2.82
C VAL A 86 15.31 15.43 -2.35
N LEU A 87 16.24 15.29 -1.39
CA LEU A 87 16.94 16.43 -0.76
C LEU A 87 18.32 16.69 -1.37
N LEU A 88 18.92 15.65 -1.95
CA LEU A 88 20.16 15.70 -2.72
C LEU A 88 20.02 14.75 -3.92
N ASP A 89 20.35 15.24 -5.11
CA ASP A 89 20.41 14.45 -6.34
C ASP A 89 21.68 14.85 -7.09
N ARG A 90 22.66 13.94 -7.17
CA ARG A 90 23.91 14.10 -7.91
C ARG A 90 23.93 13.27 -9.19
N LEU A 91 22.74 12.84 -9.66
CA LEU A 91 22.56 12.15 -10.92
C LEU A 91 21.66 12.93 -11.88
N ASP A 92 21.68 14.27 -11.79
CA ASP A 92 20.96 15.16 -12.69
C ASP A 92 19.46 14.79 -12.84
N GLY A 93 18.79 14.52 -11.71
CA GLY A 93 17.40 14.09 -11.67
C GLY A 93 17.24 12.55 -11.65
N GLY A 94 18.32 11.79 -11.74
CA GLY A 94 18.28 10.33 -11.75
C GLY A 94 17.75 9.74 -10.45
N ILE A 95 18.05 10.32 -9.27
CA ILE A 95 17.49 9.88 -7.99
C ILE A 95 15.99 10.14 -7.95
N ALA A 96 15.55 11.31 -8.41
CA ALA A 96 14.11 11.65 -8.46
C ALA A 96 13.34 10.68 -9.36
N GLU A 97 13.90 10.29 -10.51
CA GLU A 97 13.30 9.30 -11.40
C GLU A 97 13.22 7.91 -10.76
N LEU A 98 14.27 7.46 -10.06
CA LEU A 98 14.25 6.19 -9.33
C LEU A 98 13.20 6.19 -8.21
N VAL A 99 13.08 7.29 -7.46
CA VAL A 99 12.03 7.47 -6.44
C VAL A 99 10.64 7.38 -7.08
N ARG A 100 10.44 8.03 -8.22
CA ARG A 100 9.16 7.96 -8.96
C ARG A 100 8.85 6.52 -9.38
N ARG A 101 9.82 5.78 -9.90
CA ARG A 101 9.67 4.36 -10.28
C ARG A 101 9.33 3.48 -9.08
N GLN A 102 9.98 3.69 -7.94
CA GLN A 102 9.63 3.00 -6.70
C GLN A 102 8.19 3.30 -6.26
N ALA A 103 7.73 4.53 -6.39
CA ALA A 103 6.43 4.99 -5.92
C ALA A 103 5.24 4.60 -6.83
N THR A 104 5.49 3.99 -8.00
CA THR A 104 4.46 3.69 -9.01
C THR A 104 4.60 2.29 -9.57
N PHE A 105 3.47 1.65 -9.91
CA PHE A 105 3.49 0.42 -10.70
C PHE A 105 3.68 0.72 -12.19
N SER A 106 4.37 -0.17 -12.90
CA SER A 106 4.16 -0.33 -14.33
C SER A 106 2.77 -0.96 -14.59
N ALA A 107 2.28 -0.88 -15.82
CA ALA A 107 1.00 -1.50 -16.19
C ALA A 107 1.01 -3.02 -15.94
N GLU A 108 2.13 -3.69 -16.21
CA GLU A 108 2.29 -5.12 -15.98
C GLU A 108 2.32 -5.46 -14.48
N GLU A 109 3.05 -4.68 -13.69
CA GLU A 109 3.07 -4.84 -12.23
C GLU A 109 1.68 -4.65 -11.64
N ALA A 110 0.97 -3.59 -12.05
CA ALA A 110 -0.38 -3.31 -11.60
C ALA A 110 -1.34 -4.47 -11.91
N ALA A 111 -1.32 -4.99 -13.14
CA ALA A 111 -2.16 -6.12 -13.54
C ALA A 111 -1.84 -7.39 -12.74
N ARG A 112 -0.55 -7.69 -12.52
CA ARG A 112 -0.13 -8.84 -11.72
C ARG A 112 -0.58 -8.73 -10.26
N HIS A 113 -0.41 -7.55 -9.64
CA HIS A 113 -0.83 -7.31 -8.26
C HIS A 113 -2.35 -7.30 -8.12
N ALA A 114 -3.07 -6.69 -9.07
CA ALA A 114 -4.54 -6.72 -9.10
C ALA A 114 -5.08 -8.15 -9.15
N ARG A 115 -4.50 -8.98 -10.01
CA ARG A 115 -4.87 -10.39 -10.16
C ARG A 115 -4.66 -11.18 -8.87
N ALA A 116 -3.47 -11.10 -8.29
CA ALA A 116 -3.13 -11.81 -7.05
C ALA A 116 -3.97 -11.31 -5.86
N GLY A 117 -4.15 -9.99 -5.75
CA GLY A 117 -4.97 -9.38 -4.72
C GLY A 117 -6.44 -9.77 -4.82
N LEU A 118 -7.00 -9.78 -6.04
CA LEU A 118 -8.39 -10.17 -6.28
C LEU A 118 -8.64 -11.63 -5.88
N ASP A 119 -7.77 -12.55 -6.27
CA ASP A 119 -7.89 -13.96 -5.89
C ASP A 119 -7.84 -14.14 -4.37
N ALA A 120 -6.88 -13.48 -3.70
CA ALA A 120 -6.76 -13.53 -2.25
C ALA A 120 -7.97 -12.89 -1.54
N TYR A 121 -8.51 -11.78 -2.07
CA TYR A 121 -9.71 -11.13 -1.54
C TYR A 121 -10.93 -12.05 -1.63
N VAL A 122 -11.17 -12.63 -2.80
CA VAL A 122 -12.28 -13.59 -3.01
C VAL A 122 -12.14 -14.80 -2.08
N ASN A 123 -10.92 -15.35 -1.93
CA ASN A 123 -10.66 -16.47 -1.03
C ASN A 123 -11.04 -16.16 0.43
N GLN A 124 -10.64 -14.99 0.95
CA GLN A 124 -10.98 -14.60 2.33
C GLN A 124 -12.48 -14.36 2.51
N LEU A 125 -13.14 -13.74 1.53
CA LEU A 125 -14.60 -13.60 1.55
C LEU A 125 -15.31 -14.96 1.50
N TYR A 126 -14.86 -15.88 0.67
CA TYR A 126 -15.41 -17.22 0.59
C TYR A 126 -15.28 -17.95 1.93
N ARG A 127 -14.13 -17.88 2.59
CA ARG A 127 -13.93 -18.43 3.94
C ARG A 127 -14.90 -17.80 4.95
N CYS A 128 -15.01 -16.47 4.93
CA CYS A 128 -15.91 -15.72 5.79
C CYS A 128 -17.37 -16.18 5.64
N VAL A 129 -17.87 -16.26 4.41
CA VAL A 129 -19.28 -16.65 4.17
C VAL A 129 -19.55 -18.12 4.47
N LYS A 130 -18.57 -19.02 4.27
CA LYS A 130 -18.66 -20.41 4.72
C LYS A 130 -18.76 -20.52 6.23
N SER A 131 -17.85 -19.82 6.96
CA SER A 131 -17.86 -19.80 8.42
C SER A 131 -19.19 -19.27 8.97
N ARG A 132 -19.76 -18.22 8.34
CA ARG A 132 -21.11 -17.71 8.69
C ARG A 132 -22.21 -18.76 8.45
N ARG A 133 -22.20 -19.39 7.28
CA ARG A 133 -23.18 -20.44 6.93
C ARG A 133 -23.16 -21.59 7.93
N ASP A 134 -21.97 -21.99 8.37
CA ASP A 134 -21.75 -23.15 9.23
C ASP A 134 -21.83 -22.79 10.74
N GLY A 135 -22.19 -21.53 11.09
CA GLY A 135 -22.39 -21.07 12.47
C GLY A 135 -21.10 -20.67 13.22
N PHE A 136 -19.94 -20.58 12.54
CA PHE A 136 -18.67 -20.18 13.16
C PHE A 136 -18.49 -18.65 13.08
N ALA A 137 -19.25 -17.91 13.89
CA ALA A 137 -19.31 -16.46 13.86
C ALA A 137 -17.93 -15.78 14.09
N ASP A 138 -17.16 -16.29 15.06
CA ASP A 138 -15.83 -15.72 15.38
C ASP A 138 -14.85 -15.91 14.22
N ALA A 139 -14.82 -17.08 13.59
CA ALA A 139 -13.99 -17.34 12.42
C ALA A 139 -14.40 -16.43 11.25
N ALA A 140 -15.70 -16.24 11.03
CA ALA A 140 -16.19 -15.37 9.99
C ALA A 140 -15.76 -13.91 10.17
N LEU A 141 -15.76 -13.39 11.41
CA LEU A 141 -15.29 -12.04 11.72
C LEU A 141 -13.79 -11.89 11.44
N LEU A 142 -12.99 -12.90 11.77
CA LEU A 142 -11.55 -12.89 11.51
C LEU A 142 -11.27 -12.95 10.00
N ASP A 143 -11.92 -13.85 9.26
CA ASP A 143 -11.77 -13.97 7.81
C ASP A 143 -12.20 -12.66 7.10
N GLU A 144 -13.27 -12.00 7.56
CA GLU A 144 -13.68 -10.70 7.03
C GLU A 144 -12.64 -9.61 7.29
N ALA A 145 -12.08 -9.56 8.49
CA ALA A 145 -11.00 -8.61 8.81
C ALA A 145 -9.74 -8.87 7.96
N GLU A 146 -9.37 -10.12 7.75
CA GLU A 146 -8.26 -10.51 6.88
C GLU A 146 -8.50 -10.20 5.40
N SER A 147 -9.74 -10.05 4.97
CA SER A 147 -10.06 -9.67 3.59
C SER A 147 -9.76 -8.19 3.29
N LEU A 148 -9.73 -7.31 4.30
CA LEU A 148 -9.50 -5.87 4.14
C LEU A 148 -8.15 -5.51 3.49
N PRO A 149 -7.01 -6.11 3.90
CA PRO A 149 -5.74 -5.90 3.21
C PRO A 149 -5.80 -6.23 1.72
N TRP A 150 -6.46 -7.31 1.36
CA TRP A 150 -6.58 -7.76 -0.02
C TRP A 150 -7.55 -6.92 -0.85
N LEU A 151 -8.63 -6.45 -0.24
CA LEU A 151 -9.51 -5.44 -0.85
C LEU A 151 -8.72 -4.18 -1.24
N LEU A 152 -7.92 -3.65 -0.30
CA LEU A 152 -7.08 -2.48 -0.57
C LEU A 152 -6.05 -2.76 -1.65
N GLU A 153 -5.32 -3.89 -1.57
CA GLU A 153 -4.35 -4.30 -2.59
C GLU A 153 -5.00 -4.35 -3.98
N THR A 154 -6.16 -5.01 -4.08
CA THR A 154 -6.91 -5.16 -5.32
C THR A 154 -7.31 -3.81 -5.91
N VAL A 155 -8.00 -2.98 -5.13
CA VAL A 155 -8.55 -1.72 -5.66
C VAL A 155 -7.43 -0.74 -6.02
N PHE A 156 -6.39 -0.60 -5.18
CA PHE A 156 -5.27 0.26 -5.52
C PHE A 156 -4.54 -0.23 -6.78
N ALA A 157 -4.29 -1.54 -6.91
CA ALA A 157 -3.63 -2.11 -8.08
C ALA A 157 -4.48 -1.97 -9.36
N LEU A 158 -5.81 -2.15 -9.30
CA LEU A 158 -6.73 -1.90 -10.42
C LEU A 158 -6.69 -0.43 -10.88
N HIS A 159 -6.33 0.50 -10.01
CA HIS A 159 -6.09 1.90 -10.36
C HIS A 159 -4.61 2.22 -10.66
N GLY A 160 -3.76 1.20 -10.88
CA GLY A 160 -2.34 1.37 -11.20
C GLY A 160 -1.49 1.90 -10.04
N ARG A 161 -1.95 1.76 -8.80
CA ARG A 161 -1.33 2.34 -7.61
C ARG A 161 -0.89 1.29 -6.62
N ILE A 162 0.20 1.56 -5.91
CA ILE A 162 0.68 0.75 -4.81
C ILE A 162 -0.23 0.99 -3.59
N ARG A 163 -0.63 -0.08 -2.92
CA ARG A 163 -1.41 0.00 -1.69
C ARG A 163 -0.64 0.80 -0.62
N PRO A 164 -1.26 1.81 0.04
CA PRO A 164 -0.64 2.52 1.15
C PRO A 164 -0.50 1.65 2.39
N TYR A 165 0.51 1.96 3.23
CA TYR A 165 0.52 1.47 4.60
C TYR A 165 -0.71 2.00 5.34
N ASN A 166 -1.27 1.22 6.24
CA ASN A 166 -2.50 1.58 6.96
C ASN A 166 -2.43 2.98 7.60
N LYS A 167 -1.26 3.35 8.16
CA LYS A 167 -1.00 4.67 8.74
C LYS A 167 -1.26 5.82 7.75
N TYR A 168 -1.00 5.60 6.46
CA TYR A 168 -1.05 6.63 5.42
C TYR A 168 -2.26 6.51 4.49
N LEU A 169 -3.18 5.56 4.74
CA LEU A 169 -4.34 5.35 3.87
C LEU A 169 -5.19 6.62 3.73
N ARG A 170 -5.50 7.29 4.82
CA ARG A 170 -6.26 8.56 4.79
C ARG A 170 -5.51 9.64 4.02
N TRP A 171 -4.22 9.86 4.34
CA TRP A 171 -3.38 10.84 3.64
C TRP A 171 -3.32 10.58 2.13
N GLU A 172 -3.19 9.31 1.73
CA GLU A 172 -3.13 8.92 0.32
C GLU A 172 -4.46 9.23 -0.40
N LEU A 173 -5.59 8.93 0.22
CA LEU A 173 -6.91 9.19 -0.37
C LEU A 173 -7.27 10.69 -0.41
N GLU A 174 -6.83 11.47 0.57
CA GLU A 174 -7.05 12.92 0.62
C GLU A 174 -6.13 13.68 -0.34
N THR A 175 -4.87 13.24 -0.48
CA THR A 175 -3.87 13.90 -1.33
C THR A 175 -3.98 13.49 -2.80
N PHE A 176 -4.32 12.24 -3.04
CA PHE A 176 -4.43 11.62 -4.36
C PHE A 176 -5.73 10.82 -4.45
N PRO A 177 -6.87 11.47 -4.59
CA PRO A 177 -8.16 10.79 -4.61
C PRO A 177 -8.23 9.66 -5.64
N LEU A 178 -8.88 8.58 -5.27
CA LEU A 178 -9.30 7.55 -6.22
C LEU A 178 -10.56 8.02 -6.95
N PRO A 179 -10.77 7.58 -8.20
CA PRO A 179 -11.97 7.97 -8.95
C PRO A 179 -13.25 7.39 -8.34
N ASP A 180 -14.37 8.04 -8.68
CA ASP A 180 -15.71 7.63 -8.36
C ASP A 180 -15.94 7.39 -6.86
N ARG A 181 -16.66 6.32 -6.54
CA ARG A 181 -16.99 5.92 -5.17
C ARG A 181 -15.80 5.47 -4.34
N TRP A 182 -14.69 5.08 -4.97
CA TRP A 182 -13.58 4.37 -4.30
C TRP A 182 -12.90 5.24 -3.25
N ASN A 183 -12.74 6.52 -3.53
CA ASN A 183 -12.14 7.44 -2.56
C ASN A 183 -12.91 7.46 -1.23
N THR A 184 -14.24 7.52 -1.30
CA THR A 184 -15.10 7.53 -0.12
C THR A 184 -15.23 6.15 0.53
N ALA A 185 -15.34 5.10 -0.30
CA ALA A 185 -15.56 3.73 0.19
C ALA A 185 -14.34 3.18 0.97
N LEU A 186 -13.14 3.56 0.58
CA LEU A 186 -11.90 3.09 1.21
C LEU A 186 -11.40 3.97 2.36
N MET A 187 -12.12 5.05 2.73
CA MET A 187 -11.78 5.82 3.94
C MET A 187 -11.82 4.92 5.19
N PRO A 188 -10.82 5.02 6.09
CA PRO A 188 -10.66 4.10 7.22
C PRO A 188 -11.88 3.94 8.10
N ASP A 189 -12.65 5.00 8.29
CA ASP A 189 -13.88 5.02 9.11
C ASP A 189 -15.04 4.24 8.46
N ARG A 190 -15.04 4.12 7.13
CA ARG A 190 -16.04 3.36 6.36
C ARG A 190 -15.61 1.94 6.06
N LEU A 191 -14.30 1.75 5.82
CA LEU A 191 -13.72 0.49 5.37
C LEU A 191 -13.91 -0.67 6.34
N ARG A 192 -13.86 -0.42 7.67
CA ARG A 192 -13.87 -1.45 8.72
C ARG A 192 -15.07 -2.42 8.68
N MET A 193 -16.18 -2.02 8.05
CA MET A 193 -17.41 -2.80 7.96
C MET A 193 -17.83 -3.07 6.50
N ALA A 194 -16.92 -2.86 5.55
CA ALA A 194 -17.30 -2.78 4.15
C ALA A 194 -16.75 -3.92 3.28
N ALA A 195 -15.91 -4.80 3.81
CA ALA A 195 -15.19 -5.76 2.97
C ALA A 195 -16.14 -6.62 2.12
N LEU A 196 -17.11 -7.25 2.74
CA LEU A 196 -18.07 -8.10 2.02
C LEU A 196 -19.05 -7.27 1.17
N SER A 197 -19.55 -6.16 1.69
CA SER A 197 -20.52 -5.30 0.98
C SER A 197 -19.95 -4.61 -0.26
N LEU A 198 -18.63 -4.43 -0.33
CA LEU A 198 -17.95 -3.86 -1.50
C LEU A 198 -17.69 -4.88 -2.62
N PHE A 199 -17.88 -6.18 -2.36
CA PHE A 199 -17.56 -7.23 -3.34
C PHE A 199 -18.21 -7.01 -4.71
N PRO A 200 -19.52 -6.70 -4.86
CA PRO A 200 -20.13 -6.49 -6.18
C PRO A 200 -19.49 -5.35 -6.98
N ALA A 201 -19.03 -4.31 -6.27
CA ALA A 201 -18.35 -3.19 -6.91
C ALA A 201 -16.91 -3.55 -7.31
N VAL A 202 -16.19 -4.31 -6.47
CA VAL A 202 -14.86 -4.83 -6.81
C VAL A 202 -14.92 -5.76 -8.00
N GLU A 203 -15.90 -6.66 -8.05
CA GLU A 203 -16.12 -7.53 -9.18
C GLU A 203 -16.34 -6.74 -10.48
N THR A 204 -17.21 -5.72 -10.44
CA THR A 204 -17.46 -4.86 -11.61
C THR A 204 -16.17 -4.17 -12.07
N LEU A 205 -15.41 -3.61 -11.14
CA LEU A 205 -14.13 -2.94 -11.42
C LEU A 205 -13.11 -3.94 -12.01
N ALA A 206 -12.98 -5.12 -11.41
CA ALA A 206 -12.05 -6.14 -11.87
C ALA A 206 -12.38 -6.65 -13.29
N ARG A 207 -13.65 -6.87 -13.60
CA ARG A 207 -14.11 -7.24 -14.96
C ARG A 207 -13.81 -6.13 -15.98
N HIS A 208 -14.03 -4.87 -15.60
CA HIS A 208 -13.70 -3.72 -16.46
C HIS A 208 -12.21 -3.65 -16.79
N HIS A 209 -11.34 -4.04 -15.85
CA HIS A 209 -9.89 -4.08 -16.04
C HIS A 209 -9.36 -5.41 -16.61
N GLY A 210 -10.23 -6.30 -17.09
CA GLY A 210 -9.82 -7.53 -17.80
C GLY A 210 -9.47 -8.71 -16.90
N HIS A 211 -9.91 -8.72 -15.64
CA HIS A 211 -9.66 -9.80 -14.68
C HIS A 211 -10.88 -10.71 -14.45
N ALA A 212 -11.77 -10.83 -15.45
CA ALA A 212 -12.95 -11.70 -15.39
C ALA A 212 -12.61 -13.16 -15.13
N ASP A 213 -11.53 -13.64 -15.71
CA ASP A 213 -11.04 -15.02 -15.60
C ASP A 213 -10.68 -15.43 -14.17
N VAL A 214 -10.18 -14.52 -13.34
CA VAL A 214 -9.92 -14.78 -11.92
C VAL A 214 -11.23 -15.10 -11.19
N LEU A 215 -12.26 -14.31 -11.45
CA LEU A 215 -13.59 -14.51 -10.86
C LEU A 215 -14.26 -15.79 -11.37
N GLU A 216 -14.14 -16.07 -12.66
CA GLU A 216 -14.67 -17.29 -13.30
C GLU A 216 -14.01 -18.56 -12.77
N GLY A 217 -12.73 -18.48 -12.40
CA GLY A 217 -12.01 -19.58 -11.75
C GLY A 217 -12.62 -20.04 -10.42
N TRP A 218 -13.37 -19.16 -9.72
CA TRP A 218 -14.10 -19.49 -8.49
C TRP A 218 -15.45 -20.18 -8.74
N GLY A 219 -15.95 -20.22 -9.98
CA GLY A 219 -17.15 -20.94 -10.39
C GLY A 219 -18.37 -20.63 -9.52
N SER A 220 -19.02 -21.65 -8.99
CA SER A 220 -20.23 -21.53 -8.16
C SER A 220 -19.99 -20.86 -6.81
N ASP A 221 -18.76 -20.83 -6.31
CA ASP A 221 -18.43 -20.28 -4.99
C ASP A 221 -18.64 -18.76 -4.92
N ILE A 222 -18.52 -18.05 -6.04
CA ILE A 222 -18.89 -16.64 -6.18
C ILE A 222 -20.37 -16.41 -5.83
N GLY A 223 -21.25 -17.35 -6.19
CA GLY A 223 -22.69 -17.25 -5.88
C GLY A 223 -22.96 -17.18 -4.37
N LEU A 224 -22.17 -17.90 -3.57
CA LEU A 224 -22.30 -17.85 -2.11
C LEU A 224 -21.90 -16.45 -1.59
N ILE A 225 -20.83 -15.86 -2.10
CA ILE A 225 -20.40 -14.51 -1.71
C ILE A 225 -21.49 -13.48 -2.06
N HIS A 226 -22.08 -13.55 -3.25
CA HIS A 226 -23.16 -12.66 -3.67
C HIS A 226 -24.39 -12.75 -2.77
N ALA A 227 -24.78 -13.94 -2.37
CA ALA A 227 -25.94 -14.14 -1.50
C ALA A 227 -25.76 -13.40 -0.17
N TYR A 228 -24.58 -13.45 0.43
CA TYR A 228 -24.28 -12.77 1.68
C TYR A 228 -24.03 -11.26 1.51
N ALA A 229 -23.38 -10.84 0.44
CA ALA A 229 -23.17 -9.42 0.14
C ALA A 229 -24.52 -8.70 -0.10
N GLY A 230 -25.46 -9.33 -0.80
CA GLY A 230 -26.81 -8.81 -1.03
C GLY A 230 -27.64 -8.67 0.26
N ALA A 231 -27.53 -9.63 1.16
CA ALA A 231 -28.26 -9.59 2.44
C ALA A 231 -27.85 -8.39 3.32
N ILE A 232 -26.56 -8.01 3.33
CA ILE A 232 -26.06 -6.86 4.09
C ILE A 232 -26.62 -5.54 3.55
N CYS A 233 -26.77 -5.41 2.24
CA CYS A 233 -27.30 -4.19 1.60
C CYS A 233 -28.78 -3.93 1.89
N HIS A 234 -29.54 -4.92 2.35
CA HIS A 234 -30.99 -4.81 2.58
C HIS A 234 -31.39 -4.68 4.04
N THR A 235 -30.44 -4.65 4.98
CA THR A 235 -30.75 -4.49 6.41
C THR A 235 -30.64 -3.00 6.79
N PRO A 236 -31.76 -2.26 7.01
CA PRO A 236 -31.70 -0.90 7.52
C PRO A 236 -31.19 -0.92 8.96
N GLY A 237 -30.00 -0.38 9.21
CA GLY A 237 -29.44 -0.20 10.56
C GLY A 237 -28.89 -1.48 11.18
N GLY A 238 -27.95 -2.13 10.51
CA GLY A 238 -27.32 -3.37 10.97
C GLY A 238 -26.65 -3.31 12.33
N HIS A 239 -27.45 -3.41 13.40
CA HIS A 239 -27.00 -3.92 14.69
C HIS A 239 -27.19 -5.44 14.66
N TRP A 240 -26.08 -6.17 14.58
CA TRP A 240 -26.07 -7.58 14.92
C TRP A 240 -26.35 -7.70 16.42
N SER A 241 -27.50 -8.23 16.78
CA SER A 241 -27.69 -8.84 18.09
C SER A 241 -27.18 -10.27 18.03
N PRO A 242 -26.52 -10.77 19.08
CA PRO A 242 -25.89 -12.09 19.14
C PRO A 242 -26.90 -13.25 19.05
#